data_d63d81606c4bde02c9402e1b5a40d7f7
#
_entry.id   d63d81606c4bde02c9402e1b5a40d7f7
#
_cell.length_a   1.000
_cell.length_b   1.000
_cell.length_c   1.000
_cell.angle_alpha   90.00
_cell.angle_beta   90.00
_cell.angle_gamma   90.00
#
_symmetry.space_group_name_H-M   'P 1'
#
loop_
_entity.id
_entity.type
_entity.pdbx_description
1 polymer ?
#
loop_
_entity_poly.entity_id
_entity_poly.type
_entity_poly.pdbx_seq_one_letter_code
_entity_poly.pdbx_strand_id
1 'polypeptide(L)'
;MRTLTVASYNVHRCIGRDGRCDPQRIARVIEELDADVVALQEVDDRYHVRQGVDQLRVLAAATGYESVWGPVLYGARGQYGNGLLTRHQVLEVRGIDLSVPRYQRRGALDVDLEVHGKAIRIIAAHLGLGLNEREVQVRRLLGELDGVDGHPMILIGDFNEWRPPSAPLRRLHRRFGRTPGVRSFPSRFPVLALDRIWVQPRHALVAVDVHNSHRARRASDHLPIRAVIGGLWDAKPARRSA
;
A
#
# COMPACT_ATOMS: atom_id res chain seq x y z
N MET A 1 -7.86 -23.40 -6.04
CA MET A 1 -8.42 -22.13 -5.49
C MET A 1 -7.67 -20.97 -6.11
N ARG A 2 -8.39 -19.99 -6.67
CA ARG A 2 -7.76 -18.76 -7.18
C ARG A 2 -7.44 -17.85 -5.99
N THR A 3 -6.23 -17.31 -5.95
CA THR A 3 -5.79 -16.38 -4.90
C THR A 3 -5.21 -15.11 -5.53
N LEU A 4 -5.16 -14.04 -4.75
CA LEU A 4 -4.45 -12.81 -5.05
C LEU A 4 -3.47 -12.56 -3.92
N THR A 5 -2.21 -12.32 -4.25
CA THR A 5 -1.18 -11.95 -3.29
C THR A 5 -0.90 -10.46 -3.42
N VAL A 6 -1.06 -9.71 -2.32
CA VAL A 6 -0.78 -8.28 -2.28
C VAL A 6 0.29 -7.96 -1.25
N ALA A 7 1.10 -6.94 -1.50
CA ALA A 7 2.13 -6.50 -0.56
C ALA A 7 2.11 -4.98 -0.38
N SER A 8 2.50 -4.52 0.81
CA SER A 8 2.78 -3.11 1.12
C SER A 8 4.24 -2.95 1.49
N TYR A 9 4.89 -1.94 0.93
CA TYR A 9 6.28 -1.65 1.21
C TYR A 9 6.56 -0.14 1.21
N ASN A 10 6.83 0.43 2.38
CA ASN A 10 7.43 1.75 2.47
C ASN A 10 8.89 1.63 2.06
N VAL A 11 9.25 2.21 0.90
CA VAL A 11 10.58 2.07 0.28
C VAL A 11 11.58 3.12 0.75
N HIS A 12 11.16 4.04 1.62
CA HIS A 12 12.02 5.08 2.18
C HIS A 12 12.88 5.78 1.11
N ARG A 13 12.25 6.25 0.02
CA ARG A 13 12.94 6.89 -1.13
C ARG A 13 14.04 6.01 -1.76
N CYS A 14 13.90 4.70 -1.66
CA CYS A 14 14.92 3.70 -2.02
C CYS A 14 16.25 3.87 -1.27
N ILE A 15 16.25 4.58 -0.12
CA ILE A 15 17.42 4.79 0.71
C ILE A 15 17.52 3.65 1.72
N GLY A 16 18.57 2.86 1.58
CA GLY A 16 18.85 1.76 2.49
C GLY A 16 19.50 2.22 3.78
N ARG A 17 19.71 1.26 4.69
CA ARG A 17 20.36 1.50 5.98
C ARG A 17 21.81 2.00 5.88
N ASP A 18 22.44 1.87 4.72
CA ASP A 18 23.74 2.43 4.39
C ASP A 18 23.69 3.90 3.93
N GLY A 19 22.52 4.53 3.94
CA GLY A 19 22.29 5.88 3.48
C GLY A 19 22.33 6.04 1.96
N ARG A 20 22.47 4.95 1.19
CA ARG A 20 22.55 5.00 -0.28
C ARG A 20 21.19 4.75 -0.89
N CYS A 21 20.83 5.57 -1.87
CA CYS A 21 19.67 5.33 -2.71
C CYS A 21 20.02 4.29 -3.77
N ASP A 22 19.26 3.19 -3.77
CA ASP A 22 19.44 2.08 -4.71
C ASP A 22 18.08 1.44 -5.04
N PRO A 23 17.38 1.90 -6.09
CA PRO A 23 16.12 1.32 -6.53
C PRO A 23 16.25 -0.16 -6.94
N GLN A 24 17.40 -0.58 -7.47
CA GLN A 24 17.63 -1.98 -7.85
C GLN A 24 17.62 -2.91 -6.62
N ARG A 25 18.08 -2.41 -5.48
CA ARG A 25 18.01 -3.16 -4.21
C ARG A 25 16.55 -3.35 -3.76
N ILE A 26 15.72 -2.33 -3.92
CA ILE A 26 14.26 -2.42 -3.64
C ILE A 26 13.60 -3.39 -4.63
N ALA A 27 13.95 -3.32 -5.93
CA ALA A 27 13.41 -4.24 -6.94
C ALA A 27 13.65 -5.71 -6.57
N ARG A 28 14.88 -6.05 -6.13
CA ARG A 28 15.21 -7.42 -5.67
C ARG A 28 14.38 -7.87 -4.45
N VAL A 29 13.96 -6.96 -3.58
CA VAL A 29 13.05 -7.29 -2.47
C VAL A 29 11.63 -7.50 -3.00
N ILE A 30 11.19 -6.70 -3.98
CA ILE A 30 9.88 -6.87 -4.62
C ILE A 30 9.79 -8.22 -5.34
N GLU A 31 10.86 -8.65 -6.02
CA GLU A 31 10.93 -9.98 -6.62
C GLU A 31 10.80 -11.11 -5.58
N GLU A 32 11.45 -10.96 -4.41
CA GLU A 32 11.32 -11.93 -3.31
C GLU A 32 9.88 -12.04 -2.76
N LEU A 33 9.08 -10.97 -2.85
CA LEU A 33 7.68 -10.97 -2.39
C LEU A 33 6.79 -11.87 -3.24
N ASP A 34 7.09 -12.00 -4.53
CA ASP A 34 6.26 -12.70 -5.52
C ASP A 34 4.77 -12.38 -5.36
N ALA A 35 4.45 -11.10 -5.24
CA ALA A 35 3.09 -10.61 -5.07
C ALA A 35 2.50 -10.20 -6.42
N ASP A 36 1.19 -10.30 -6.59
CA ASP A 36 0.50 -9.85 -7.80
C ASP A 36 0.36 -8.32 -7.84
N VAL A 37 0.29 -7.70 -6.64
CA VAL A 37 0.16 -6.25 -6.45
C VAL A 37 1.07 -5.80 -5.31
N VAL A 38 1.84 -4.73 -5.52
CA VAL A 38 2.71 -4.12 -4.50
C VAL A 38 2.38 -2.64 -4.37
N ALA A 39 1.82 -2.26 -3.21
CA ALA A 39 1.61 -0.87 -2.85
C ALA A 39 2.89 -0.30 -2.24
N LEU A 40 3.41 0.78 -2.82
CA LEU A 40 4.64 1.44 -2.42
C LEU A 40 4.33 2.77 -1.75
N GLN A 41 5.03 3.09 -0.68
CA GLN A 41 5.01 4.40 -0.03
C GLN A 41 6.39 5.02 -0.11
N GLU A 42 6.45 6.35 -0.06
CA GLU A 42 7.68 7.14 -0.15
C GLU A 42 8.49 6.94 -1.43
N VAL A 43 7.83 6.71 -2.56
CA VAL A 43 8.51 6.79 -3.86
C VAL A 43 8.86 8.25 -4.13
N ASP A 44 10.12 8.56 -4.45
CA ASP A 44 10.61 9.93 -4.54
C ASP A 44 11.55 10.15 -5.73
N ASP A 45 11.03 10.76 -6.80
CA ASP A 45 11.83 11.09 -7.98
C ASP A 45 12.60 12.40 -7.83
N ARG A 46 12.30 13.20 -6.80
CA ARG A 46 12.95 14.52 -6.57
C ARG A 46 14.41 14.38 -6.16
N TYR A 47 14.79 13.26 -5.56
CA TYR A 47 16.14 13.04 -5.02
C TYR A 47 17.21 12.93 -6.12
N HIS A 48 16.80 12.60 -7.33
CA HIS A 48 17.70 12.35 -8.47
C HIS A 48 17.46 13.25 -9.67
N VAL A 49 16.89 14.44 -9.47
CA VAL A 49 16.65 15.42 -10.56
C VAL A 49 17.89 15.70 -11.42
N ARG A 50 19.10 15.59 -10.84
CA ARG A 50 20.35 15.70 -11.60
C ARG A 50 20.67 14.44 -12.43
N GLN A 51 20.03 13.30 -12.17
CA GLN A 51 20.27 12.01 -12.85
C GLN A 51 19.05 11.48 -13.60
N GLY A 52 17.89 12.15 -13.51
CA GLY A 52 16.67 11.77 -14.25
C GLY A 52 16.12 10.38 -13.90
N VAL A 53 16.31 9.92 -12.66
CA VAL A 53 15.88 8.58 -12.25
C VAL A 53 14.45 8.65 -11.69
N ASP A 54 13.49 8.19 -12.48
CA ASP A 54 12.14 7.87 -12.05
C ASP A 54 12.17 6.55 -11.29
N GLN A 55 12.09 6.62 -9.95
CA GLN A 55 12.19 5.44 -9.09
C GLN A 55 11.12 4.41 -9.43
N LEU A 56 9.85 4.84 -9.60
CA LEU A 56 8.76 3.92 -9.87
C LEU A 56 8.96 3.21 -11.22
N ARG A 57 9.39 3.94 -12.24
CA ARG A 57 9.69 3.38 -13.57
C ARG A 57 10.84 2.38 -13.52
N VAL A 58 11.89 2.68 -12.73
CA VAL A 58 13.01 1.75 -12.54
C VAL A 58 12.55 0.48 -11.86
N LEU A 59 11.71 0.58 -10.82
CA LEU A 59 11.16 -0.57 -10.13
C LEU A 59 10.28 -1.41 -11.06
N ALA A 60 9.39 -0.76 -11.83
CA ALA A 60 8.52 -1.43 -12.79
C ALA A 60 9.34 -2.17 -13.88
N ALA A 61 10.33 -1.50 -14.47
CA ALA A 61 11.17 -2.09 -15.51
C ALA A 61 12.02 -3.28 -15.00
N ALA A 62 12.52 -3.20 -13.76
CA ALA A 62 13.33 -4.27 -13.17
C ALA A 62 12.50 -5.49 -12.79
N THR A 63 11.22 -5.31 -12.45
CA THR A 63 10.35 -6.38 -11.93
C THR A 63 9.30 -6.88 -12.93
N GLY A 64 9.15 -6.18 -14.07
CA GLY A 64 8.18 -6.54 -15.11
C GLY A 64 6.72 -6.20 -14.78
N TYR A 65 6.47 -5.38 -13.75
CA TYR A 65 5.13 -4.93 -13.40
C TYR A 65 4.70 -3.70 -14.22
N GLU A 66 3.39 -3.54 -14.40
CA GLU A 66 2.80 -2.24 -14.71
C GLU A 66 2.84 -1.34 -13.48
N SER A 67 3.06 -0.04 -13.68
CA SER A 67 3.17 0.93 -12.58
C SER A 67 2.12 2.02 -12.65
N VAL A 68 1.58 2.39 -11.49
CA VAL A 68 0.60 3.48 -11.34
C VAL A 68 1.12 4.47 -10.30
N TRP A 69 1.23 5.74 -10.68
CA TRP A 69 1.62 6.82 -9.79
C TRP A 69 0.43 7.39 -9.01
N GLY A 70 0.63 7.63 -7.70
CA GLY A 70 -0.26 8.39 -6.83
C GLY A 70 0.51 9.49 -6.09
N PRO A 71 1.07 10.48 -6.80
CA PRO A 71 1.89 11.48 -6.16
C PRO A 71 1.06 12.45 -5.32
N VAL A 72 1.61 12.84 -4.16
CA VAL A 72 1.04 13.84 -3.26
C VAL A 72 1.77 15.18 -3.35
N LEU A 73 2.96 15.20 -3.93
CA LEU A 73 3.73 16.40 -4.25
C LEU A 73 4.13 16.36 -5.72
N TYR A 74 3.86 17.48 -6.39
CA TYR A 74 4.25 17.74 -7.77
C TYR A 74 5.15 18.98 -7.82
N GLY A 75 6.14 18.99 -8.68
CA GLY A 75 6.97 20.16 -8.90
C GLY A 75 8.03 19.96 -9.97
N ALA A 76 8.70 21.07 -10.33
CA ALA A 76 9.78 21.06 -11.30
C ALA A 76 10.95 20.12 -10.93
N ARG A 77 11.02 19.70 -9.67
CA ARG A 77 12.04 18.78 -9.15
C ARG A 77 11.60 17.33 -9.06
N GLY A 78 10.44 16.95 -9.65
CA GLY A 78 9.93 15.60 -9.64
C GLY A 78 8.72 15.42 -8.71
N GLN A 79 8.36 14.16 -8.48
CA GLN A 79 7.16 13.73 -7.76
C GLN A 79 7.55 12.96 -6.49
N TYR A 80 6.64 12.97 -5.51
CA TYR A 80 6.75 12.17 -4.29
C TYR A 80 5.37 11.67 -3.89
N GLY A 81 5.28 10.42 -3.46
CA GLY A 81 4.00 9.89 -3.00
C GLY A 81 3.95 8.37 -2.96
N ASN A 82 2.75 7.88 -3.22
CA ASN A 82 2.47 6.45 -3.31
C ASN A 82 2.65 5.98 -4.75
N GLY A 83 2.99 4.70 -4.91
CA GLY A 83 2.99 3.99 -6.17
C GLY A 83 2.31 2.64 -6.04
N LEU A 84 1.84 2.11 -7.13
CA LEU A 84 1.36 0.73 -7.22
C LEU A 84 2.09 0.02 -8.35
N LEU A 85 2.56 -1.18 -8.08
CA LEU A 85 3.04 -2.13 -9.08
C LEU A 85 2.04 -3.27 -9.18
N THR A 86 1.66 -3.65 -10.39
CA THR A 86 0.64 -4.69 -10.60
C THR A 86 0.96 -5.55 -11.82
N ARG A 87 0.57 -6.84 -11.74
CA ARG A 87 0.55 -7.79 -12.86
C ARG A 87 -0.82 -7.85 -13.53
N HIS A 88 -1.79 -7.09 -13.02
CA HIS A 88 -3.17 -7.09 -13.48
C HIS A 88 -3.50 -5.82 -14.27
N GLN A 89 -4.49 -5.90 -15.14
CA GLN A 89 -4.97 -4.78 -15.92
C GLN A 89 -5.55 -3.70 -14.99
N VAL A 90 -5.11 -2.47 -15.18
CA VAL A 90 -5.64 -1.28 -14.51
C VAL A 90 -6.93 -0.85 -15.22
N LEU A 91 -8.03 -0.76 -14.47
CA LEU A 91 -9.33 -0.31 -14.99
C LEU A 91 -9.57 1.17 -14.74
N GLU A 92 -9.27 1.64 -13.53
CA GLU A 92 -9.48 3.03 -13.14
C GLU A 92 -8.46 3.46 -12.08
N VAL A 93 -8.07 4.74 -12.12
CA VAL A 93 -7.11 5.34 -11.17
C VAL A 93 -7.69 6.64 -10.62
N ARG A 94 -7.73 6.78 -9.29
CA ARG A 94 -8.21 7.94 -8.56
C ARG A 94 -7.20 8.34 -7.48
N GLY A 95 -7.11 9.64 -7.20
CA GLY A 95 -6.31 10.15 -6.09
C GLY A 95 -7.20 10.65 -4.96
N ILE A 96 -6.86 10.33 -3.71
CA ILE A 96 -7.54 10.84 -2.51
C ILE A 96 -6.58 11.77 -1.78
N ASP A 97 -6.93 13.07 -1.65
CA ASP A 97 -6.12 14.02 -0.88
C ASP A 97 -6.39 13.88 0.62
N LEU A 98 -5.41 13.40 1.34
CA LEU A 98 -5.43 13.27 2.80
C LEU A 98 -4.65 14.38 3.51
N SER A 99 -4.21 15.40 2.79
CA SER A 99 -3.36 16.48 3.34
C SER A 99 -4.08 17.28 4.43
N VAL A 100 -3.42 17.51 5.54
CA VAL A 100 -3.90 18.33 6.66
C VAL A 100 -3.03 19.60 6.75
N PRO A 101 -3.59 20.81 6.88
CA PRO A 101 -2.80 22.04 6.98
C PRO A 101 -1.71 21.95 8.06
N ARG A 102 -0.54 22.51 7.77
CA ARG A 102 0.66 22.53 8.64
C ARG A 102 1.38 21.18 8.79
N TYR A 103 0.89 20.10 8.18
CA TYR A 103 1.57 18.81 8.12
C TYR A 103 2.10 18.53 6.72
N GLN A 104 2.93 17.51 6.60
CA GLN A 104 3.37 17.03 5.30
C GLN A 104 2.18 16.54 4.48
N ARG A 105 2.15 16.85 3.20
CA ARG A 105 1.10 16.34 2.31
C ARG A 105 1.06 14.83 2.31
N ARG A 106 -0.14 14.28 2.38
CA ARG A 106 -0.44 12.85 2.36
C ARG A 106 -1.60 12.56 1.40
N GLY A 107 -1.66 11.35 0.93
CA GLY A 107 -2.74 10.92 0.05
C GLY A 107 -2.90 9.41 0.04
N ALA A 108 -3.95 8.95 -0.62
CA ALA A 108 -4.10 7.57 -1.01
C ALA A 108 -4.27 7.47 -2.53
N LEU A 109 -3.69 6.43 -3.10
CA LEU A 109 -3.87 6.02 -4.48
C LEU A 109 -4.95 4.93 -4.49
N ASP A 110 -6.01 5.17 -5.25
CA ASP A 110 -7.18 4.31 -5.36
C ASP A 110 -7.26 3.77 -6.78
N VAL A 111 -7.14 2.45 -6.94
CA VAL A 111 -7.01 1.78 -8.23
C VAL A 111 -7.98 0.61 -8.31
N ASP A 112 -8.75 0.54 -9.38
CA ASP A 112 -9.51 -0.66 -9.72
C ASP A 112 -8.69 -1.53 -10.69
N LEU A 113 -8.51 -2.79 -10.30
CA LEU A 113 -7.80 -3.80 -11.09
C LEU A 113 -8.74 -4.89 -11.56
N GLU A 114 -8.54 -5.41 -12.77
CA GLU A 114 -9.19 -6.64 -13.20
C GLU A 114 -8.39 -7.85 -12.70
N VAL A 115 -8.98 -8.64 -11.83
CA VAL A 115 -8.37 -9.84 -11.27
C VAL A 115 -9.29 -11.04 -11.50
N HIS A 116 -8.88 -11.95 -12.37
CA HIS A 116 -9.66 -13.15 -12.73
C HIS A 116 -11.11 -12.85 -13.17
N GLY A 117 -11.31 -11.79 -13.94
CA GLY A 117 -12.62 -11.37 -14.46
C GLY A 117 -13.50 -10.59 -13.45
N LYS A 118 -12.93 -10.12 -12.34
CA LYS A 118 -13.61 -9.26 -11.37
C LYS A 118 -12.83 -7.98 -11.11
N ALA A 119 -13.54 -6.88 -10.96
CA ALA A 119 -12.95 -5.64 -10.47
C ALA A 119 -12.65 -5.75 -8.96
N ILE A 120 -11.41 -5.49 -8.58
CA ILE A 120 -10.92 -5.41 -7.20
C ILE A 120 -10.38 -4.01 -6.97
N ARG A 121 -10.88 -3.33 -5.94
CA ARG A 121 -10.43 -1.98 -5.59
C ARG A 121 -9.28 -2.05 -4.60
N ILE A 122 -8.14 -1.45 -4.95
CA ILE A 122 -6.93 -1.35 -4.12
C ILE A 122 -6.74 0.10 -3.70
N ILE A 123 -6.68 0.35 -2.40
CA ILE A 123 -6.45 1.70 -1.86
C ILE A 123 -5.12 1.69 -1.11
N ALA A 124 -4.10 2.26 -1.74
CA ALA A 124 -2.75 2.37 -1.18
C ALA A 124 -2.61 3.71 -0.44
N ALA A 125 -2.50 3.68 0.89
CA ALA A 125 -2.46 4.88 1.72
C ALA A 125 -1.12 5.04 2.46
N HIS A 126 -0.73 6.30 2.69
CA HIS A 126 0.35 6.65 3.61
C HIS A 126 -0.12 7.79 4.51
N LEU A 127 -0.31 7.51 5.80
CA LEU A 127 -0.80 8.49 6.76
C LEU A 127 0.35 9.26 7.42
N GLY A 128 0.01 10.37 8.06
CA GLY A 128 0.96 11.22 8.77
C GLY A 128 1.38 10.69 10.13
N LEU A 129 2.40 11.34 10.72
CA LEU A 129 2.98 10.94 12.00
C LEU A 129 2.19 11.45 13.20
N GLY A 130 1.43 12.53 13.04
CA GLY A 130 0.66 13.16 14.12
C GLY A 130 -0.64 12.40 14.42
N LEU A 131 -0.98 12.21 15.72
CA LEU A 131 -2.20 11.51 16.10
C LEU A 131 -3.46 12.23 15.60
N ASN A 132 -3.53 13.56 15.80
CA ASN A 132 -4.66 14.37 15.33
C ASN A 132 -4.71 14.44 13.81
N GLU A 133 -3.56 14.46 13.16
CA GLU A 133 -3.43 14.39 11.72
C GLU A 133 -4.06 13.09 11.18
N ARG A 134 -3.67 11.93 11.72
CA ARG A 134 -4.22 10.64 11.33
C ARG A 134 -5.73 10.52 11.59
N GLU A 135 -6.23 11.11 12.67
CA GLU A 135 -7.67 11.13 12.96
C GLU A 135 -8.46 11.85 11.84
N VAL A 136 -7.95 12.98 11.35
CA VAL A 136 -8.55 13.72 10.23
C VAL A 136 -8.42 12.91 8.94
N GLN A 137 -7.24 12.36 8.68
CA GLN A 137 -6.95 11.59 7.47
C GLN A 137 -7.82 10.34 7.36
N VAL A 138 -7.97 9.57 8.44
CA VAL A 138 -8.83 8.38 8.46
C VAL A 138 -10.30 8.75 8.27
N ARG A 139 -10.79 9.85 8.85
CA ARG A 139 -12.16 10.29 8.59
C ARG A 139 -12.39 10.66 7.14
N ARG A 140 -11.46 11.38 6.50
CA ARG A 140 -11.53 11.71 5.07
C ARG A 140 -11.50 10.44 4.22
N LEU A 141 -10.53 9.58 4.46
CA LEU A 141 -10.41 8.31 3.74
C LEU A 141 -11.70 7.50 3.81
N LEU A 142 -12.31 7.34 5.00
CA LEU A 142 -13.55 6.60 5.14
C LEU A 142 -14.73 7.30 4.44
N GLY A 143 -14.79 8.64 4.47
CA GLY A 143 -15.82 9.41 3.74
C GLY A 143 -15.77 9.20 2.24
N GLU A 144 -14.57 9.07 1.64
CA GLU A 144 -14.40 8.74 0.20
C GLU A 144 -14.79 7.29 -0.14
N LEU A 145 -14.88 6.43 0.87
CA LEU A 145 -15.26 5.02 0.71
C LEU A 145 -16.73 4.75 1.08
N ASP A 146 -17.45 5.74 1.60
CA ASP A 146 -18.85 5.60 1.95
C ASP A 146 -19.71 5.54 0.66
N GLY A 147 -20.69 4.63 0.66
CA GLY A 147 -21.59 4.42 -0.48
C GLY A 147 -20.98 3.60 -1.63
N VAL A 148 -19.76 3.15 -1.53
CA VAL A 148 -19.14 2.24 -2.51
C VAL A 148 -19.24 0.81 -1.99
N ASP A 149 -20.46 0.26 -2.07
CA ASP A 149 -20.72 -1.13 -1.71
C ASP A 149 -20.77 -2.02 -2.95
N GLY A 150 -20.29 -3.26 -2.82
CA GLY A 150 -20.48 -4.30 -3.82
C GLY A 150 -19.21 -4.85 -4.48
N HIS A 151 -18.08 -4.14 -4.46
CA HIS A 151 -16.82 -4.66 -4.98
C HIS A 151 -15.87 -5.06 -3.86
N PRO A 152 -15.10 -6.16 -4.03
CA PRO A 152 -14.02 -6.48 -3.11
C PRO A 152 -13.03 -5.32 -3.03
N MET A 153 -12.59 -4.98 -1.81
CA MET A 153 -11.74 -3.83 -1.54
C MET A 153 -10.57 -4.22 -0.65
N ILE A 154 -9.39 -3.70 -0.96
CA ILE A 154 -8.19 -3.89 -0.18
C ILE A 154 -7.64 -2.52 0.19
N LEU A 155 -7.63 -2.21 1.49
CA LEU A 155 -6.96 -1.03 2.02
C LEU A 155 -5.59 -1.46 2.56
N ILE A 156 -4.54 -0.87 2.02
CA ILE A 156 -3.16 -1.30 2.24
C ILE A 156 -2.22 -0.09 2.38
N GLY A 157 -1.16 -0.21 3.18
CA GLY A 157 -0.16 0.86 3.27
C GLY A 157 0.47 1.03 4.64
N ASP A 158 1.18 2.16 4.79
CA ASP A 158 1.75 2.64 6.03
C ASP A 158 0.78 3.61 6.73
N PHE A 159 0.19 3.16 7.81
CA PHE A 159 -0.78 3.93 8.59
C PHE A 159 -0.13 4.72 9.73
N ASN A 160 1.17 4.54 9.96
CA ASN A 160 1.92 5.19 11.02
C ASN A 160 1.25 5.09 12.41
N GLU A 161 0.44 4.03 12.63
CA GLU A 161 -0.34 3.86 13.85
C GLU A 161 0.28 2.81 14.76
N TRP A 162 1.03 3.29 15.72
CA TRP A 162 1.81 2.48 16.65
C TRP A 162 1.24 2.44 18.08
N ARG A 163 0.15 3.18 18.36
CA ARG A 163 -0.52 3.23 19.67
C ARG A 163 -1.90 2.57 19.66
N PRO A 164 -2.01 1.25 19.73
CA PRO A 164 -3.31 0.65 19.98
C PRO A 164 -3.71 0.81 21.47
N PRO A 165 -4.98 1.12 21.79
CA PRO A 165 -6.11 1.33 20.87
C PRO A 165 -6.30 2.82 20.52
N SER A 166 -5.82 3.25 19.36
CA SER A 166 -6.05 4.61 18.88
C SER A 166 -7.43 4.81 18.25
N ALA A 167 -7.92 6.05 18.18
CA ALA A 167 -9.19 6.35 17.53
C ALA A 167 -9.15 6.09 16.00
N PRO A 168 -8.09 6.47 15.25
CA PRO A 168 -7.95 6.12 13.85
C PRO A 168 -8.08 4.61 13.61
N LEU A 169 -7.32 3.80 14.35
CA LEU A 169 -7.34 2.35 14.20
C LEU A 169 -8.70 1.74 14.54
N ARG A 170 -9.39 2.23 15.60
CA ARG A 170 -10.75 1.77 15.95
C ARG A 170 -11.75 2.06 14.84
N ARG A 171 -11.65 3.21 14.13
CA ARG A 171 -12.51 3.55 13.00
C ARG A 171 -12.30 2.61 11.82
N LEU A 172 -11.04 2.37 11.46
CA LEU A 172 -10.69 1.41 10.40
C LEU A 172 -11.17 -0.01 10.75
N HIS A 173 -10.95 -0.47 11.98
CA HIS A 173 -11.43 -1.78 12.41
C HIS A 173 -12.96 -1.88 12.44
N ARG A 174 -13.68 -0.79 12.69
CA ARG A 174 -15.15 -0.78 12.63
C ARG A 174 -15.64 -0.94 11.20
N ARG A 175 -15.00 -0.31 10.23
CA ARG A 175 -15.38 -0.38 8.81
C ARG A 175 -14.96 -1.69 8.15
N PHE A 176 -13.72 -2.14 8.38
CA PHE A 176 -13.12 -3.29 7.68
C PHE A 176 -13.01 -4.56 8.53
N GLY A 177 -13.28 -4.48 9.82
CA GLY A 177 -12.97 -5.53 10.78
C GLY A 177 -11.50 -5.48 11.25
N ARG A 178 -11.14 -6.29 12.24
CA ARG A 178 -9.75 -6.37 12.72
C ARG A 178 -8.89 -7.11 11.71
N THR A 179 -7.70 -6.59 11.45
CA THR A 179 -6.64 -7.26 10.69
C THR A 179 -5.46 -7.57 11.61
N PRO A 180 -4.68 -8.63 11.34
CA PRO A 180 -3.43 -8.89 12.06
C PRO A 180 -2.49 -7.69 11.96
N GLY A 181 -1.87 -7.31 13.08
CA GLY A 181 -0.80 -6.32 13.11
C GLY A 181 0.54 -7.04 13.10
N VAL A 182 1.18 -7.14 11.94
CA VAL A 182 2.52 -7.71 11.81
C VAL A 182 3.58 -6.64 12.02
N ARG A 183 4.66 -6.96 12.72
CA ARG A 183 5.71 -5.99 13.05
C ARG A 183 6.61 -5.79 11.85
N SER A 184 6.61 -4.57 11.29
CA SER A 184 7.36 -4.19 10.08
C SER A 184 8.44 -3.14 10.33
N PHE A 185 8.37 -2.40 11.43
CA PHE A 185 9.27 -1.28 11.72
C PHE A 185 9.92 -1.37 13.11
N PRO A 186 11.17 -0.93 13.29
CA PRO A 186 12.16 -0.69 12.21
C PRO A 186 12.67 -2.01 11.62
N SER A 187 13.07 -2.02 10.36
CA SER A 187 13.45 -3.25 9.62
C SER A 187 14.53 -4.10 10.31
N ARG A 188 15.41 -3.48 11.08
CA ARG A 188 16.48 -4.18 11.81
C ARG A 188 15.95 -5.04 12.94
N PHE A 189 15.03 -4.47 13.75
CA PHE A 189 14.41 -5.09 14.92
C PHE A 189 12.92 -4.71 14.93
N PRO A 190 12.08 -5.40 14.19
CA PRO A 190 10.69 -5.00 14.00
C PRO A 190 9.90 -5.17 15.31
N VAL A 191 9.47 -4.04 15.87
CA VAL A 191 8.69 -3.96 17.13
C VAL A 191 7.35 -3.27 16.93
N LEU A 192 7.20 -2.43 15.88
CA LEU A 192 5.98 -1.69 15.59
C LEU A 192 5.29 -2.25 14.35
N ALA A 193 3.95 -2.30 14.38
CA ALA A 193 3.11 -2.68 13.27
C ALA A 193 2.51 -1.40 12.63
N LEU A 194 3.30 -0.68 11.84
CA LEU A 194 2.90 0.56 11.17
C LEU A 194 2.13 0.27 9.87
N ASP A 195 2.58 -0.76 9.17
CA ASP A 195 2.01 -1.20 7.91
C ASP A 195 0.85 -2.17 8.16
N ARG A 196 -0.23 -2.06 7.36
CA ARG A 196 -1.44 -2.88 7.53
C ARG A 196 -2.11 -3.16 6.21
N ILE A 197 -2.86 -4.28 6.21
CA ILE A 197 -3.69 -4.70 5.09
C ILE A 197 -5.07 -5.09 5.63
N TRP A 198 -6.13 -4.44 5.14
CA TRP A 198 -7.51 -4.82 5.36
C TRP A 198 -8.13 -5.28 4.06
N VAL A 199 -9.00 -6.27 4.15
CA VAL A 199 -9.71 -6.84 3.00
C VAL A 199 -11.20 -6.85 3.27
N GLN A 200 -11.97 -6.46 2.27
CA GLN A 200 -13.43 -6.57 2.27
C GLN A 200 -13.88 -7.38 1.04
N PRO A 201 -14.63 -8.46 1.22
CA PRO A 201 -15.13 -9.00 2.50
C PRO A 201 -14.00 -9.62 3.34
N ARG A 202 -14.11 -9.48 4.66
CA ARG A 202 -13.05 -9.88 5.59
C ARG A 202 -12.65 -11.36 5.51
N HIS A 203 -13.61 -12.24 5.23
CA HIS A 203 -13.35 -13.69 5.13
C HIS A 203 -12.39 -14.04 3.98
N ALA A 204 -12.20 -13.11 3.02
CA ALA A 204 -11.26 -13.30 1.92
C ALA A 204 -9.80 -13.15 2.35
N LEU A 205 -9.50 -12.53 3.49
CA LEU A 205 -8.15 -12.45 4.03
C LEU A 205 -7.74 -13.81 4.63
N VAL A 206 -6.87 -14.53 3.93
CA VAL A 206 -6.40 -15.86 4.34
C VAL A 206 -5.22 -15.76 5.31
N ALA A 207 -4.22 -14.93 4.96
CA ALA A 207 -3.01 -14.77 5.75
C ALA A 207 -2.44 -13.37 5.59
N VAL A 208 -1.74 -12.89 6.63
CA VAL A 208 -0.87 -11.69 6.57
C VAL A 208 0.44 -12.05 7.24
N ASP A 209 1.54 -11.79 6.57
CA ASP A 209 2.88 -12.02 7.09
C ASP A 209 3.82 -10.84 6.81
N VAL A 210 4.97 -10.80 7.49
CA VAL A 210 6.06 -9.87 7.23
C VAL A 210 7.17 -10.57 6.46
N HIS A 211 7.59 -9.98 5.34
CA HIS A 211 8.73 -10.50 4.58
C HIS A 211 10.02 -10.01 5.21
N ASN A 212 10.71 -10.91 5.92
CA ASN A 212 11.87 -10.59 6.74
C ASN A 212 13.15 -11.25 6.21
N SER A 213 13.50 -10.94 4.95
CA SER A 213 14.75 -11.42 4.35
C SER A 213 15.96 -10.56 4.76
N HIS A 214 17.16 -11.09 4.54
CA HIS A 214 18.39 -10.32 4.73
C HIS A 214 18.43 -9.07 3.84
N ARG A 215 17.91 -9.14 2.61
CA ARG A 215 17.81 -7.98 1.70
C ARG A 215 16.81 -6.96 2.20
N ALA A 216 15.60 -7.38 2.58
CA ALA A 216 14.57 -6.48 3.09
C ALA A 216 15.04 -5.68 4.30
N ARG A 217 15.78 -6.30 5.24
CA ARG A 217 16.34 -5.61 6.41
C ARG A 217 17.33 -4.49 6.10
N ARG A 218 17.91 -4.47 4.91
CA ARG A 218 18.92 -3.49 4.47
C ARG A 218 18.39 -2.47 3.48
N ALA A 219 17.32 -2.81 2.78
CA ALA A 219 16.84 -2.06 1.64
C ALA A 219 16.01 -0.82 2.03
N SER A 220 15.27 -0.89 3.15
CA SER A 220 14.48 0.20 3.71
C SER A 220 14.54 0.16 5.23
N ASP A 221 14.00 1.17 5.90
CA ASP A 221 13.74 1.19 7.34
C ASP A 221 12.45 0.45 7.73
N HIS A 222 11.58 0.11 6.78
CA HIS A 222 10.44 -0.79 6.91
C HIS A 222 10.75 -2.17 6.31
N LEU A 223 10.12 -3.22 6.85
CA LEU A 223 9.98 -4.51 6.19
C LEU A 223 8.66 -4.53 5.41
N PRO A 224 8.63 -5.10 4.20
CA PRO A 224 7.37 -5.28 3.50
C PRO A 224 6.48 -6.28 4.23
N ILE A 225 5.17 -6.05 4.15
CA ILE A 225 4.14 -6.98 4.60
C ILE A 225 3.40 -7.54 3.40
N ARG A 226 2.95 -8.78 3.49
CA ARG A 226 2.26 -9.50 2.43
C ARG A 226 0.98 -10.12 2.94
N ALA A 227 -0.06 -10.14 2.10
CA ALA A 227 -1.31 -10.84 2.37
C ALA A 227 -1.70 -11.75 1.22
N VAL A 228 -2.26 -12.90 1.59
CA VAL A 228 -2.91 -13.83 0.65
C VAL A 228 -4.41 -13.67 0.78
N ILE A 229 -5.09 -13.47 -0.35
CA ILE A 229 -6.52 -13.25 -0.45
C ILE A 229 -7.12 -14.40 -1.28
N GLY A 230 -8.15 -15.03 -0.75
CA GLY A 230 -8.82 -16.16 -1.38
C GLY A 230 -10.34 -16.06 -1.28
N GLY A 231 -11.07 -17.01 -1.93
CA GLY A 231 -12.52 -17.10 -1.81
C GLY A 231 -13.34 -16.02 -2.51
N LEU A 232 -12.72 -14.99 -3.08
CA LEU A 232 -13.42 -13.94 -3.82
C LEU A 232 -14.00 -14.44 -5.16
N TRP A 233 -13.42 -15.48 -5.71
CA TRP A 233 -13.74 -16.01 -7.05
C TRP A 233 -14.58 -17.29 -7.00
N ASP A 234 -14.78 -17.86 -5.83
CA ASP A 234 -15.46 -19.17 -5.65
C ASP A 234 -16.97 -18.99 -5.40
N ALA A 235 -17.47 -17.76 -5.16
CA ALA A 235 -18.89 -17.52 -4.95
C ALA A 235 -19.66 -17.59 -6.28
N LYS A 236 -20.61 -18.52 -6.40
CA LYS A 236 -21.62 -18.48 -7.47
C LYS A 236 -22.32 -17.12 -7.46
N PRO A 237 -22.56 -16.51 -8.63
CA PRO A 237 -23.35 -15.28 -8.67
C PRO A 237 -24.69 -15.54 -7.97
N ALA A 238 -25.06 -14.65 -7.05
CA ALA A 238 -26.36 -14.69 -6.40
C ALA A 238 -27.41 -14.75 -7.50
N ARG A 239 -28.26 -15.81 -7.50
CA ARG A 239 -29.39 -15.88 -8.41
C ARG A 239 -30.22 -14.61 -8.21
N ARG A 240 -30.31 -13.77 -9.23
CA ARG A 240 -31.32 -12.71 -9.25
C ARG A 240 -32.65 -13.42 -9.14
N SER A 241 -33.33 -13.23 -8.01
CA SER A 241 -34.74 -13.61 -7.89
C SER A 241 -35.53 -12.75 -8.89
N ALA A 242 -36.20 -13.45 -9.81
CA ALA A 242 -37.10 -12.87 -10.77
C ALA A 242 -38.35 -12.30 -10.07
#